data_9450b97a4b0e6d9ca223003dded95d9c
#
_entry.id   9450b97a4b0e6d9ca223003dded95d9c
#
_cell.length_a   1.000
_cell.length_b   1.000
_cell.length_c   1.000
_cell.angle_alpha   90.00
_cell.angle_beta   90.00
_cell.angle_gamma   90.00
#
_symmetry.space_group_name_H-M   'P 1'
#
loop_
_entity.id
_entity.type
_entity.pdbx_description
1 polymer ?
#
loop_
_entity_poly.entity_id
_entity_poly.type
_entity_poly.pdbx_seq_one_letter_code
_entity_poly.pdbx_strand_id
1 'polypeptide(L)'
;MPTDRKPIRTTGSEEPVVPDRLIRELELTPAEARVLAGLTEGLSYEEIAKSLGVSYHTVHTHVKAIHVKAGVSTNGRLLALLRRLETD
;
A
#
# COMPACT_ATOMS: atom_id res chain seq x y z
N MET A 1 7.60 -27.41 -3.45
CA MET A 1 7.77 -26.81 -3.47
C MET A 1 7.90 -26.21 -3.47
N PRO A 2 7.62 -26.30 -3.23
CA PRO A 2 7.53 -25.53 -3.04
C PRO A 2 7.28 -24.74 -3.00
N THR A 3 6.94 -24.78 -2.70
CA THR A 3 6.69 -24.00 -2.71
C THR A 3 6.49 -23.43 -2.44
N ASP A 4 6.15 -23.58 -2.04
CA ASP A 4 5.88 -22.84 -1.92
C ASP A 4 5.69 -22.22 -1.61
N ARG A 5 5.31 -22.24 -1.29
CA ARG A 5 5.07 -21.40 -1.13
C ARG A 5 4.90 -20.73 -1.40
N LYS A 6 4.52 -20.83 -1.65
CA LYS A 6 4.28 -20.07 -2.10
C LYS A 6 4.23 -19.56 -2.77
N PRO A 7 4.06 -19.75 -2.82
CA PRO A 7 4.00 -19.16 -3.51
C PRO A 7 3.80 -18.69 -4.14
N ILE A 8 3.43 -18.71 -4.22
CA ILE A 8 3.25 -18.17 -4.78
C ILE A 8 2.95 -17.63 -5.21
N ARG A 9 2.64 -17.29 -5.18
CA ARG A 9 2.43 -16.54 -5.48
C ARG A 9 2.52 -15.84 -6.15
N THR A 10 2.48 -15.90 -6.25
CA THR A 10 2.53 -15.15 -6.79
C THR A 10 2.52 -14.67 -7.55
N THR A 11 2.61 -14.76 -7.79
CA THR A 11 2.51 -14.21 -8.28
C THR A 11 2.03 -13.76 -8.67
N GLY A 12 2.23 -13.65 -8.91
CA GLY A 12 1.57 -12.95 -9.09
C GLY A 12 0.84 -12.68 -8.42
N SER A 13 1.09 -12.68 -8.32
CA SER A 13 0.59 -12.57 -7.54
C SER A 13 -0.61 -12.31 -7.02
N GLU A 14 -0.84 -12.62 -6.33
CA GLU A 14 -2.09 -12.58 -5.70
C GLU A 14 -2.20 -11.52 -4.67
N GLU A 15 -1.10 -11.12 -4.12
CA GLU A 15 -1.06 -10.04 -3.15
C GLU A 15 -1.12 -8.72 -3.86
N PRO A 16 -1.91 -7.76 -3.34
CA PRO A 16 -1.88 -6.41 -3.90
C PRO A 16 -0.48 -5.84 -3.71
N VAL A 17 0.07 -5.29 -4.77
CA VAL A 17 1.42 -4.79 -4.76
C VAL A 17 1.41 -3.38 -5.31
N VAL A 18 2.09 -2.47 -4.63
CA VAL A 18 2.29 -1.13 -5.15
C VAL A 18 3.47 -1.21 -6.12
N PRO A 19 3.29 -0.79 -7.38
CA PRO A 19 4.40 -0.85 -8.34
C PRO A 19 5.61 -0.06 -7.87
N ASP A 20 6.79 -0.59 -8.15
CA ASP A 20 8.03 0.08 -7.75
C ASP A 20 8.09 1.50 -8.28
N ARG A 21 7.55 1.73 -9.47
CA ARG A 21 7.53 3.08 -10.04
C ARG A 21 6.83 4.06 -9.13
N LEU A 22 5.68 3.66 -8.58
CA LEU A 22 4.92 4.54 -7.70
C LEU A 22 5.64 4.77 -6.38
N ILE A 23 6.29 3.72 -5.86
CA ILE A 23 7.05 3.85 -4.63
C ILE A 23 8.14 4.90 -4.82
N ARG A 24 8.83 4.86 -5.94
CA ARG A 24 9.89 5.83 -6.22
C ARG A 24 9.34 7.22 -6.45
N GLU A 25 8.27 7.33 -7.23
CA GLU A 25 7.70 8.65 -7.54
C GLU A 25 7.19 9.36 -6.30
N LEU A 26 6.57 8.61 -5.39
CA LEU A 26 6.03 9.19 -4.17
C LEU A 26 7.04 9.16 -3.03
N GLU A 27 8.21 8.55 -3.25
CA GLU A 27 9.27 8.47 -2.25
C GLU A 27 8.77 7.80 -0.97
N LEU A 28 8.09 6.68 -1.14
CA LEU A 28 7.53 5.95 -0.01
C LEU A 28 8.58 5.10 0.67
N THR A 29 8.51 5.04 2.00
CA THR A 29 9.30 4.07 2.75
C THR A 29 8.67 2.69 2.56
N PRO A 30 9.43 1.61 2.88
CA PRO A 30 8.84 0.27 2.79
C PRO A 30 7.57 0.10 3.62
N ALA A 31 7.54 0.68 4.82
CA ALA A 31 6.34 0.59 5.66
C ALA A 31 5.17 1.32 5.02
N GLU A 32 5.43 2.51 4.47
CA GLU A 32 4.37 3.26 3.80
C GLU A 32 3.85 2.51 2.58
N ALA A 33 4.74 1.87 1.83
CA ALA A 33 4.33 1.10 0.67
C ALA A 33 3.41 -0.05 1.07
N ARG A 34 3.72 -0.71 2.19
CA ARG A 34 2.87 -1.79 2.68
C ARG A 34 1.50 -1.29 3.11
N VAL A 35 1.47 -0.14 3.79
CA VAL A 35 0.21 0.45 4.19
C VAL A 35 -0.61 0.82 2.94
N LEU A 36 0.05 1.42 1.95
CA LEU A 36 -0.65 1.78 0.72
C LEU A 36 -1.21 0.56 0.02
N ALA A 37 -0.45 -0.54 -0.01
CA ALA A 37 -0.95 -1.78 -0.61
C ALA A 37 -2.23 -2.25 0.07
N GLY A 38 -2.28 -2.15 1.41
CA GLY A 38 -3.49 -2.51 2.13
C GLY A 38 -4.67 -1.62 1.77
N LEU A 39 -4.42 -0.33 1.61
CA LEU A 39 -5.47 0.59 1.21
C LEU A 39 -6.03 0.25 -0.17
N THR A 40 -5.17 -0.12 -1.11
CA THR A 40 -5.63 -0.49 -2.45
C THR A 40 -6.43 -1.77 -2.43
N GLU A 41 -6.19 -2.61 -1.44
CA GLU A 41 -6.96 -3.84 -1.27
C GLU A 41 -8.30 -3.59 -0.60
N GLY A 42 -8.53 -2.40 -0.09
CA GLY A 42 -9.78 -2.08 0.58
C GLY A 42 -9.80 -2.40 2.05
N LEU A 43 -8.63 -2.63 2.65
CA LEU A 43 -8.57 -2.96 4.06
C LEU A 43 -8.77 -1.72 4.92
N SER A 44 -9.38 -1.94 6.09
CA SER A 44 -9.48 -0.89 7.09
C SER A 44 -8.12 -0.67 7.75
N TYR A 45 -7.97 0.46 8.45
CA TYR A 45 -6.73 0.70 9.18
C TYR A 45 -6.46 -0.39 10.22
N GLU A 46 -7.53 -0.88 10.85
CA GLU A 46 -7.37 -1.96 11.83
C GLU A 46 -6.86 -3.23 11.18
N GLU A 47 -7.40 -3.55 10.02
CA GLU A 47 -6.96 -4.74 9.29
C GLU A 47 -5.51 -4.60 8.86
N ILE A 48 -5.13 -3.41 8.38
CA ILE A 48 -3.75 -3.17 8.00
C ILE A 48 -2.84 -3.29 9.21
N ALA A 49 -3.25 -2.71 10.35
CA ALA A 49 -2.45 -2.78 11.56
C ALA A 49 -2.20 -4.22 11.97
N LYS A 50 -3.24 -5.05 11.94
CA LYS A 50 -3.10 -6.46 12.27
C LYS A 50 -2.16 -7.16 11.29
N SER A 51 -2.35 -6.89 10.03
CA SER A 51 -1.55 -7.52 8.98
C SER A 51 -0.06 -7.20 9.13
N LEU A 52 0.25 -5.98 9.53
CA LEU A 52 1.64 -5.55 9.64
C LEU A 52 2.23 -5.71 11.04
N GLY A 53 1.39 -6.07 12.02
CA GLY A 53 1.87 -6.23 13.38
C GLY A 53 2.22 -4.91 14.05
N VAL A 54 1.49 -3.85 13.72
CA VAL A 54 1.71 -2.53 14.31
C VAL A 54 0.40 -2.00 14.87
N SER A 55 0.46 -0.85 15.54
CA SER A 55 -0.73 -0.26 16.13
C SER A 55 -1.55 0.48 15.08
N TYR A 56 -2.83 0.68 15.39
CA TYR A 56 -3.70 1.51 14.56
C TYR A 56 -3.10 2.91 14.39
N HIS A 57 -2.59 3.45 15.48
CA HIS A 57 -2.00 4.79 15.43
C HIS A 57 -0.83 4.86 14.45
N THR A 58 -0.01 3.82 14.43
CA THR A 58 1.12 3.77 13.50
C THR A 58 0.64 3.78 12.05
N VAL A 59 -0.42 3.00 11.77
CA VAL A 59 -0.99 2.99 10.41
C VAL A 59 -1.49 4.38 10.06
N HIS A 60 -2.20 5.03 10.97
CA HIS A 60 -2.73 6.37 10.74
C HIS A 60 -1.61 7.35 10.42
N THR A 61 -0.50 7.26 11.15
CA THR A 61 0.64 8.13 10.91
C THR A 61 1.22 7.90 9.52
N HIS A 62 1.34 6.64 9.11
CA HIS A 62 1.84 6.34 7.78
C HIS A 62 0.90 6.85 6.68
N VAL A 63 -0.41 6.73 6.90
CA VAL A 63 -1.38 7.23 5.92
C VAL A 63 -1.24 8.74 5.75
N LYS A 64 -1.08 9.46 6.85
CA LYS A 64 -0.89 10.90 6.76
C LYS A 64 0.38 11.27 5.99
N ALA A 65 1.45 10.52 6.23
CA ALA A 65 2.70 10.75 5.50
C ALA A 65 2.51 10.49 4.00
N ILE A 66 1.78 9.44 3.66
CA ILE A 66 1.50 9.14 2.26
C ILE A 66 0.70 10.26 1.63
N HIS A 67 -0.31 10.79 2.34
CA HIS A 67 -1.10 11.91 1.83
C HIS A 67 -0.22 13.10 1.51
N VAL A 68 0.69 13.43 2.41
CA VAL A 68 1.60 14.56 2.19
C VAL A 68 2.46 14.32 0.96
N LYS A 69 3.03 13.12 0.86
CA LYS A 69 3.93 12.81 -0.25
C LYS A 69 3.20 12.80 -1.60
N ALA A 70 1.94 12.37 -1.59
CA ALA A 70 1.15 12.31 -2.81
C ALA A 70 0.43 13.63 -3.11
N GLY A 71 0.45 14.56 -2.18
CA GLY A 71 -0.20 15.85 -2.40
C GLY A 71 -1.70 15.77 -2.37
N VAL A 72 -2.26 14.86 -1.61
CA VAL A 72 -3.72 14.69 -1.50
C VAL A 72 -4.13 14.77 -0.03
N SER A 73 -5.43 14.93 0.21
CA SER A 73 -5.92 15.06 1.57
C SER A 73 -6.91 13.98 1.99
N THR A 74 -7.28 13.07 1.08
CA THR A 74 -8.21 11.99 1.41
C THR A 74 -7.74 10.70 0.75
N ASN A 75 -8.18 9.58 1.32
CA ASN A 75 -7.87 8.27 0.72
C ASN A 75 -8.52 8.13 -0.65
N GLY A 76 -9.72 8.69 -0.82
CA GLY A 76 -10.37 8.61 -2.12
C GLY A 76 -9.56 9.28 -3.20
N ARG A 77 -9.02 10.47 -2.90
CA ARG A 77 -8.18 11.16 -3.86
C ARG A 77 -6.86 10.43 -4.09
N LEU A 78 -6.32 9.83 -3.02
CA LEU A 78 -5.11 9.05 -3.13
C LEU A 78 -5.28 7.89 -4.09
N LEU A 79 -6.36 7.13 -3.94
CA LEU A 79 -6.60 5.96 -4.79
C LEU A 79 -6.89 6.40 -6.23
N ALA A 80 -7.56 7.53 -6.41
CA ALA A 80 -7.79 8.06 -7.76
C ALA A 80 -6.47 8.44 -8.42
N LEU A 81 -5.58 9.05 -7.65
CA LEU A 81 -4.26 9.41 -8.18
C LEU A 81 -3.49 8.17 -8.61
N LEU A 82 -3.51 7.12 -7.77
CA LEU A 82 -2.80 5.89 -8.09
C LEU A 82 -3.33 5.27 -9.38
N ARG A 83 -4.64 5.29 -9.56
CA ARG A 83 -5.23 4.75 -10.77
C ARG A 83 -4.74 5.49 -12.01
N ARG A 84 -4.66 6.81 -11.92
CA ARG A 84 -4.18 7.59 -13.04
C ARG A 84 -2.72 7.32 -13.35
N LEU A 85 -1.90 7.18 -12.30
CA LEU A 85 -0.49 6.90 -12.51
C LEU A 85 -0.26 5.53 -13.10
N GLU A 86 -1.11 4.57 -12.77
CA GLU A 86 -0.98 3.22 -13.30
C GLU A 86 -1.36 3.14 -14.76
N THR A 87 -2.27 3.99 -15.21
CA THR A 87 -2.71 3.94 -16.62
C THR A 87 -1.84 4.77 -17.52
N ASP A 88 -0.99 5.60 -16.99
CA ASP A 88 -0.05 6.36 -17.79
C ASP A 88 1.15 5.50 -18.12
#